data_16ee07cae9e8623ea67376ede9c571a2
#
_entry.id   16ee07cae9e8623ea67376ede9c571a2
#
_cell.length_a   1.000
_cell.length_b   1.000
_cell.length_c   1.000
_cell.angle_alpha   90.00
_cell.angle_beta   90.00
_cell.angle_gamma   90.00
#
_symmetry.space_group_name_H-M   'P 1'
#
loop_
_entity.id
_entity.type
_entity.pdbx_description
1 polymer ?
#
loop_
_entity_poly.entity_id
_entity_poly.type
_entity_poly.pdbx_seq_one_letter_code
_entity_poly.pdbx_strand_id
1 'polypeptide(L)'
;PDLILLDLNLPRKNGREVLAEIKADSNLKTIPVIVLTTSSAEEDIWNSYDLHANCYAIKPVEFNSFVTAVQSIHQFWFSIVALPPIEENYA
;
A
#
# COMPACT_ATOMS: atom_id res chain seq x y z
N PRO A 1 -4.82 8.00 8.30
CA PRO A 1 -3.60 7.21 8.51
C PRO A 1 -2.41 7.78 7.74
N ASP A 2 -1.22 7.44 8.18
CA ASP A 2 0.01 7.91 7.55
C ASP A 2 0.48 6.98 6.43
N LEU A 3 -0.02 5.77 6.40
CA LEU A 3 0.37 4.72 5.47
C LEU A 3 -0.76 3.71 5.36
N ILE A 4 -1.00 3.22 4.16
CA ILE A 4 -2.00 2.18 3.91
C ILE A 4 -1.30 0.93 3.38
N LEU A 5 -1.53 -0.20 4.04
CA LEU A 5 -1.12 -1.51 3.53
C LEU A 5 -2.37 -2.16 2.92
N LEU A 6 -2.33 -2.42 1.63
CA LEU A 6 -3.46 -2.98 0.91
C LEU A 6 -3.15 -4.39 0.43
N ASP A 7 -3.89 -5.37 0.94
CA ASP A 7 -3.75 -6.76 0.53
C ASP A 7 -4.64 -7.02 -0.69
N LEU A 8 -4.05 -7.40 -1.82
CA LEU A 8 -4.78 -7.71 -3.03
C LEU A 8 -5.45 -9.08 -3.00
N ASN A 9 -5.11 -9.91 -2.02
CA ASN A 9 -5.60 -11.29 -1.95
C ASN A 9 -6.87 -11.45 -1.11
N LEU A 10 -7.56 -10.37 -0.81
CA LEU A 10 -8.82 -10.43 -0.07
C LEU A 10 -9.93 -11.04 -0.91
N PRO A 11 -10.69 -12.00 -0.35
CA PRO A 11 -11.62 -12.81 -1.16
C PRO A 11 -12.90 -12.09 -1.59
N ARG A 12 -13.29 -11.02 -0.93
CA ARG A 12 -14.60 -10.39 -1.16
C ARG A 12 -14.55 -9.05 -1.90
N LYS A 13 -13.38 -8.47 -2.06
CA LYS A 13 -13.25 -7.17 -2.69
C LYS A 13 -12.02 -7.15 -3.58
N ASN A 14 -12.18 -6.63 -4.78
CA ASN A 14 -11.06 -6.48 -5.69
C ASN A 14 -10.13 -5.38 -5.18
N GLY A 15 -8.92 -5.75 -4.79
CA GLY A 15 -7.93 -4.82 -4.27
C GLY A 15 -7.57 -3.70 -5.24
N ARG A 16 -7.64 -3.95 -6.55
CA ARG A 16 -7.40 -2.93 -7.57
C ARG A 16 -8.47 -1.85 -7.54
N GLU A 17 -9.73 -2.23 -7.34
CA GLU A 17 -10.84 -1.27 -7.20
C GLU A 17 -10.67 -0.43 -5.94
N VAL A 18 -10.26 -1.04 -4.84
CA VAL A 18 -9.98 -0.33 -3.59
C VAL A 18 -8.86 0.69 -3.79
N LEU A 19 -7.78 0.29 -4.45
CA LEU A 19 -6.66 1.19 -4.73
C LEU A 19 -7.11 2.38 -5.59
N ALA A 20 -7.90 2.11 -6.63
CA ALA A 20 -8.42 3.18 -7.48
C ALA A 20 -9.31 4.13 -6.70
N GLU A 21 -10.17 3.62 -5.82
CA GLU A 21 -11.02 4.45 -4.96
C GLU A 21 -10.20 5.32 -4.01
N ILE A 22 -9.16 4.76 -3.39
CA ILE A 22 -8.28 5.51 -2.48
C ILE A 22 -7.59 6.64 -3.23
N LYS A 23 -7.04 6.36 -4.40
CA LYS A 23 -6.29 7.36 -5.18
C LYS A 23 -7.18 8.39 -5.86
N ALA A 24 -8.48 8.11 -5.99
CA ALA A 24 -9.46 9.08 -6.49
C ALA A 24 -10.03 9.96 -5.39
N ASP A 25 -9.91 9.57 -4.13
CA ASP A 25 -10.45 10.32 -2.99
C ASP A 25 -9.52 11.48 -2.64
N SER A 26 -10.06 12.69 -2.60
CA SER A 26 -9.27 13.90 -2.33
C SER A 26 -8.63 13.91 -0.94
N ASN A 27 -9.21 13.18 0.01
CA ASN A 27 -8.69 13.10 1.38
C ASN A 27 -7.67 11.98 1.56
N LEU A 28 -7.69 10.96 0.70
CA LEU A 28 -6.87 9.76 0.84
C LEU A 28 -5.74 9.67 -0.18
N LYS A 29 -5.86 10.35 -1.31
CA LYS A 29 -4.92 10.18 -2.44
C LYS A 29 -3.46 10.50 -2.11
N THR A 30 -3.20 11.32 -1.11
CA THR A 30 -1.85 11.69 -0.70
C THR A 30 -1.22 10.70 0.27
N ILE A 31 -2.00 9.78 0.82
CA ILE A 31 -1.49 8.77 1.73
C ILE A 31 -0.75 7.70 0.93
N PRO A 32 0.51 7.41 1.24
CA PRO A 32 1.23 6.35 0.54
C PRO A 32 0.55 5.00 0.70
N VAL A 33 0.44 4.26 -0.41
CA VAL A 33 -0.16 2.92 -0.41
C VAL A 33 0.89 1.90 -0.81
N ILE A 34 1.08 0.90 0.02
CA ILE A 34 1.92 -0.25 -0.27
C ILE A 34 0.99 -1.44 -0.54
N VAL A 35 1.09 -1.99 -1.73
CA VAL A 35 0.31 -3.15 -2.13
C VAL A 35 1.02 -4.42 -1.71
N LEU A 36 0.33 -5.28 -0.97
CA LEU A 36 0.83 -6.60 -0.54
C LEU A 36 0.09 -7.69 -1.31
N THR A 37 0.83 -8.63 -1.89
CA THR A 37 0.23 -9.73 -2.63
C THR A 37 1.19 -10.91 -2.69
N THR A 38 0.64 -12.10 -2.91
CA THR A 38 1.44 -13.31 -3.19
C THR A 38 1.85 -13.40 -4.67
N SER A 39 1.28 -12.55 -5.53
CA SER A 39 1.57 -12.59 -6.96
C SER A 39 2.85 -11.85 -7.30
N SER A 40 3.72 -12.52 -8.06
CA SER A 40 4.90 -11.90 -8.67
C SER A 40 4.71 -11.68 -10.17
N ALA A 41 3.47 -11.84 -10.67
CA ALA A 41 3.17 -11.64 -12.08
C ALA A 41 3.45 -10.19 -12.49
N GLU A 42 4.20 -10.02 -13.57
CA GLU A 42 4.62 -8.72 -14.07
C GLU A 42 3.44 -7.83 -14.40
N GLU A 43 2.37 -8.41 -14.93
CA GLU A 43 1.13 -7.70 -15.23
C GLU A 43 0.49 -7.11 -13.97
N ASP A 44 0.45 -7.87 -12.88
CA ASP A 44 -0.12 -7.40 -11.62
C ASP A 44 0.71 -6.27 -11.03
N ILE A 45 2.02 -6.38 -11.11
CA ILE A 45 2.93 -5.34 -10.65
C ILE A 45 2.70 -4.07 -11.43
N TRP A 46 2.68 -4.17 -12.76
CA TRP A 46 2.47 -3.04 -13.65
C TRP A 46 1.13 -2.36 -13.40
N ASN A 47 0.06 -3.14 -13.27
CA ASN A 47 -1.28 -2.61 -13.04
C ASN A 47 -1.37 -1.88 -11.70
N SER A 48 -0.68 -2.37 -10.67
CA SER A 48 -0.66 -1.70 -9.36
C SER A 48 -0.01 -0.33 -9.43
N TYR A 49 1.10 -0.20 -10.15
CA TYR A 49 1.75 1.10 -10.33
C TYR A 49 0.94 2.02 -11.23
N ASP A 50 0.25 1.49 -12.24
CA ASP A 50 -0.63 2.28 -13.09
C ASP A 50 -1.79 2.87 -12.29
N LEU A 51 -2.24 2.20 -11.24
CA LEU A 51 -3.24 2.71 -10.31
C LEU A 51 -2.63 3.57 -9.19
N HIS A 52 -1.39 4.00 -9.36
CA HIS A 52 -0.69 4.92 -8.46
C HIS A 52 -0.32 4.34 -7.10
N ALA A 53 -0.08 3.03 -7.01
CA ALA A 53 0.53 2.46 -5.82
C ALA A 53 1.94 3.03 -5.64
N ASN A 54 2.34 3.26 -4.40
CA ASN A 54 3.67 3.78 -4.09
C ASN A 54 4.71 2.67 -4.02
N CYS A 55 4.28 1.46 -3.70
CA CYS A 55 5.17 0.32 -3.58
C CYS A 55 4.37 -0.96 -3.75
N TYR A 56 4.99 -1.98 -4.31
CA TYR A 56 4.41 -3.31 -4.49
C TYR A 56 5.32 -4.30 -3.79
N ALA A 57 4.82 -4.97 -2.77
CA ALA A 57 5.59 -5.93 -2.00
C ALA A 57 4.98 -7.33 -2.12
N ILE A 58 5.83 -8.32 -2.35
CA ILE A 58 5.40 -9.71 -2.43
C ILE A 58 5.33 -10.28 -1.03
N LYS A 59 4.15 -10.78 -0.66
CA LYS A 59 3.87 -11.30 0.67
C LYS A 59 4.57 -12.66 0.84
N PRO A 60 5.44 -12.80 1.86
CA PRO A 60 6.04 -14.11 2.14
C PRO A 60 4.99 -15.13 2.58
N VAL A 61 5.21 -16.40 2.23
CA VAL A 61 4.31 -17.48 2.59
C VAL A 61 4.41 -17.82 4.08
N GLU A 62 5.62 -17.76 4.62
CA GLU A 62 5.88 -18.11 6.01
C GLU A 62 5.55 -16.94 6.93
N PHE A 63 4.82 -17.22 8.02
CA PHE A 63 4.27 -16.19 8.91
C PHE A 63 5.34 -15.28 9.51
N ASN A 64 6.43 -15.85 10.02
CA ASN A 64 7.48 -15.05 10.65
C ASN A 64 8.19 -14.14 9.66
N SER A 65 8.37 -14.59 8.43
CA SER A 65 8.92 -13.77 7.36
C SER A 65 7.99 -12.65 6.98
N PHE A 66 6.68 -12.90 7.01
CA PHE A 66 5.67 -11.87 6.77
C PHE A 66 5.71 -10.78 7.85
N VAL A 67 5.79 -11.17 9.11
CA VAL A 67 5.91 -10.23 10.23
C VAL A 67 7.17 -9.37 10.08
N THR A 68 8.29 -9.99 9.74
CA THR A 68 9.56 -9.28 9.52
C THR A 68 9.43 -8.28 8.37
N ALA A 69 8.77 -8.66 7.29
CA ALA A 69 8.55 -7.79 6.14
C ALA A 69 7.71 -6.57 6.53
N VAL A 70 6.64 -6.77 7.29
CA VAL A 70 5.78 -5.67 7.76
C VAL A 70 6.57 -4.72 8.67
N GLN A 71 7.38 -5.26 9.56
CA GLN A 71 8.23 -4.45 10.44
C GLN A 71 9.23 -3.62 9.63
N SER A 72 9.83 -4.19 8.60
CA SER A 72 10.76 -3.48 7.72
C SER A 72 10.07 -2.35 6.96
N ILE A 73 8.87 -2.58 6.47
CA ILE A 73 8.05 -1.57 5.80
C ILE A 73 7.75 -0.42 6.77
N HIS A 74 7.32 -0.74 7.97
CA HIS A 74 7.02 0.25 8.99
C HIS A 74 8.25 1.12 9.28
N GLN A 75 9.39 0.48 9.52
CA GLN A 75 10.63 1.19 9.81
C GLN A 75 11.05 2.10 8.65
N PHE A 76 10.99 1.61 7.43
CA PHE A 76 11.37 2.38 6.25
C PHE A 76 10.51 3.64 6.11
N TRP A 77 9.19 3.47 6.16
CA TRP A 77 8.25 4.56 5.91
C TRP A 77 8.15 5.57 7.05
N PHE A 78 8.43 5.16 8.28
CA PHE A 78 8.33 6.06 9.43
C PHE A 78 9.68 6.57 9.95
N SER A 79 10.79 6.01 9.48
CA SER A 79 12.12 6.44 9.93
C SER A 79 12.98 7.05 8.84
N ILE A 80 12.71 6.71 7.58
CA ILE A 80 13.54 7.12 6.45
C ILE A 80 12.79 8.03 5.49
N VAL A 81 11.55 7.67 5.14
CA VAL A 81 10.76 8.42 4.18
C VAL A 81 10.10 9.62 4.84
N ALA A 82 10.13 10.77 4.17
CA ALA A 82 9.34 11.91 4.60
C ALA A 82 7.90 11.71 4.14
N LEU A 83 6.98 11.60 5.09
CA LEU A 83 5.56 11.47 4.79
C LEU A 83 4.92 12.82 4.54
N PRO A 84 3.77 12.87 3.82
CA PRO A 84 3.04 14.12 3.66
C PRO A 84 2.68 14.70 5.01
N PRO A 85 2.73 16.02 5.17
CA PRO A 85 2.31 16.64 6.43
C PRO A 85 0.82 16.43 6.68
N ILE A 86 0.45 16.31 7.95
CA ILE A 86 -0.95 16.19 8.34
C ILE A 86 -1.63 17.53 8.11
N GLU A 87 -2.73 17.52 7.37
CA GLU A 87 -3.54 18.72 7.21
C GLU A 87 -4.42 18.89 8.44
N GLU A 88 -4.17 19.93 9.21
CA GLU A 88 -4.91 20.19 10.43
C GLU A 88 -6.05 21.19 10.22
N ASN A 89 -6.06 21.87 9.11
CA ASN A 89 -7.08 22.86 8.79
C ASN A 89 -8.03 22.34 7.73
N TYR A 90 -9.21 21.98 8.17
CA TYR A 90 -10.24 21.41 7.31
C TYR A 90 -11.43 22.33 7.17
N ALA A 91 -11.20 23.57 7.25
CA ALA A 91 -12.25 24.58 7.14
C ALA A 91 -13.11 24.42 5.90
#